data_8ff17814d5b11e34470c211943ba5819
#
_entry.id   8ff17814d5b11e34470c211943ba5819
#
_cell.length_a   1.000
_cell.length_b   1.000
_cell.length_c   1.000
_cell.angle_alpha   90.00
_cell.angle_beta   90.00
_cell.angle_gamma   90.00
#
_symmetry.space_group_name_H-M   'P 1'
#
loop_
_entity.id
_entity.type
_entity.pdbx_description
1 polymer ?
#
loop_
_entity_poly.entity_id
_entity_poly.type
_entity_poly.pdbx_seq_one_letter_code
_entity_poly.pdbx_strand_id
1 'polypeptide(L)'
;MKGTWLKCMEAGAFLALLLLGCVGAAAQSGSGQSGQSSPPAQQQSDKDKANTLTLDTPAPPVNAEEDAAFKAFDSIPITDGAKKIQAGEAFVQKYPQSRYLAPVYSNLVKLYLAASDIQKMQDAGEKVVALAPNDVQTLAILGQTLPRAWNSGMPNAAQQLEKAEKFSKSAIELTPTIPKPDAMTDAQFSLAKNQTLAMAHSGLGLVYFRRGKYDDAIPEFEESTKVDPNPEADPVNFYILAIAEEKTSHFDAAVAAFSKCAAIPGGLQPTCKNGADEAKKLGATQLSAPK
;
A
#
# COMPACT_ATOMS: atom_id res chain seq x y z
N MET A 1 16.28 18.47 25.05
CA MET A 1 16.33 18.50 23.58
C MET A 1 15.06 17.83 23.05
N LYS A 2 13.95 18.56 23.12
CA LYS A 2 12.63 18.08 22.65
C LYS A 2 12.14 19.11 21.65
N GLY A 3 11.99 18.75 20.37
CA GLY A 3 11.23 19.59 19.46
C GLY A 3 11.75 19.88 18.07
N THR A 4 12.81 19.23 17.58
CA THR A 4 13.33 19.52 16.22
C THR A 4 13.15 18.37 15.21
N TRP A 5 12.54 17.28 15.62
CA TRP A 5 12.45 16.03 14.81
C TRP A 5 11.34 16.02 13.74
N LEU A 6 10.35 16.92 13.86
CA LEU A 6 9.17 16.83 12.99
C LEU A 6 9.28 17.63 11.68
N LYS A 7 10.29 18.49 11.53
CA LYS A 7 10.40 19.37 10.35
C LYS A 7 11.24 18.82 9.17
N CYS A 8 11.96 17.72 9.33
CA CYS A 8 12.78 17.14 8.25
C CYS A 8 12.05 16.08 7.41
N MET A 9 10.80 15.76 7.71
CA MET A 9 10.03 14.76 6.95
C MET A 9 9.23 15.34 5.76
N GLU A 10 9.32 16.63 5.49
CA GLU A 10 8.47 17.31 4.49
C GLU A 10 9.07 17.45 3.10
N ALA A 11 10.24 16.93 2.81
CA ALA A 11 10.82 17.13 1.47
C ALA A 11 11.33 15.83 0.83
N GLY A 12 10.52 15.26 -0.03
CA GLY A 12 10.98 14.71 -1.30
C GLY A 12 11.56 13.29 -1.33
N ALA A 13 10.72 12.26 -1.30
CA ALA A 13 11.07 10.96 -1.87
C ALA A 13 9.84 10.14 -2.32
N PHE A 14 8.68 10.76 -2.48
CA PHE A 14 7.44 10.01 -2.80
C PHE A 14 7.05 9.97 -4.28
N LEU A 15 7.82 10.58 -5.19
CA LEU A 15 7.29 10.89 -6.52
C LEU A 15 7.69 9.95 -7.65
N ALA A 16 8.42 8.88 -7.45
CA ALA A 16 9.01 8.15 -8.59
C ALA A 16 8.39 6.80 -8.94
N LEU A 17 7.42 6.24 -8.20
CA LEU A 17 7.11 4.81 -8.35
C LEU A 17 5.65 4.41 -8.61
N LEU A 18 4.76 5.33 -8.99
CA LEU A 18 3.35 4.99 -9.27
C LEU A 18 2.94 5.07 -10.75
N LEU A 19 3.91 5.09 -11.67
CA LEU A 19 3.63 5.32 -13.10
C LEU A 19 3.72 4.06 -13.98
N LEU A 20 3.34 2.88 -13.52
CA LEU A 20 3.25 1.72 -14.42
C LEU A 20 1.87 1.06 -14.32
N GLY A 21 1.09 1.28 -15.35
CA GLY A 21 0.10 0.30 -15.74
C GLY A 21 -1.33 0.73 -15.85
N CYS A 22 -1.69 1.36 -16.97
CA CYS A 22 -2.93 1.05 -17.68
C CYS A 22 -2.69 1.29 -19.16
N VAL A 23 -2.26 0.28 -19.88
CA VAL A 23 -2.34 0.26 -21.33
C VAL A 23 -3.73 -0.25 -21.69
N GLY A 24 -4.56 0.61 -22.28
CA GLY A 24 -5.89 0.29 -22.72
C GLY A 24 -5.87 -0.79 -23.80
N ALA A 25 -6.68 -1.82 -23.64
CA ALA A 25 -6.97 -2.81 -24.67
C ALA A 25 -8.03 -2.27 -25.61
N ALA A 26 -7.65 -2.06 -26.88
CA ALA A 26 -8.57 -1.79 -27.97
C ALA A 26 -9.37 -3.07 -28.31
N ALA A 27 -10.69 -2.95 -28.29
CA ALA A 27 -11.59 -4.00 -28.73
C ALA A 27 -11.60 -4.05 -30.29
N GLN A 28 -11.24 -5.18 -30.85
CA GLN A 28 -11.58 -5.51 -32.25
C GLN A 28 -12.80 -6.42 -32.28
N SER A 29 -13.82 -5.93 -32.96
CA SER A 29 -15.04 -6.65 -33.33
C SER A 29 -14.75 -7.63 -34.47
N GLY A 30 -15.14 -8.89 -34.30
CA GLY A 30 -15.19 -9.90 -35.38
C GLY A 30 -16.49 -10.65 -35.31
N SER A 31 -17.31 -10.48 -36.33
CA SER A 31 -18.58 -11.16 -36.58
C SER A 31 -18.36 -12.58 -37.12
N GLY A 32 -19.20 -13.55 -36.72
CA GLY A 32 -19.22 -14.87 -37.33
C GLY A 32 -20.34 -15.77 -36.81
N GLN A 33 -21.21 -16.14 -37.66
CA GLN A 33 -22.53 -16.72 -37.52
C GLN A 33 -22.57 -18.24 -37.32
N SER A 34 -23.65 -18.68 -36.63
CA SER A 34 -24.49 -19.87 -36.85
C SER A 34 -23.97 -21.28 -36.54
N GLY A 35 -24.86 -22.04 -35.82
CA GLY A 35 -24.82 -23.49 -35.75
C GLY A 35 -25.67 -24.05 -34.61
N GLN A 36 -26.95 -24.33 -34.90
CA GLN A 36 -27.94 -24.99 -34.06
C GLN A 36 -27.62 -26.47 -33.85
N SER A 37 -27.82 -27.01 -32.65
CA SER A 37 -28.54 -28.29 -32.41
C SER A 37 -28.57 -28.64 -30.90
N SER A 38 -29.79 -28.88 -30.39
CA SER A 38 -30.09 -29.50 -29.11
C SER A 38 -30.73 -30.87 -29.39
N PRO A 39 -31.12 -31.70 -28.40
CA PRO A 39 -30.52 -32.21 -27.18
C PRO A 39 -30.38 -33.75 -27.18
N PRO A 40 -30.18 -34.52 -26.12
CA PRO A 40 -31.23 -34.85 -25.15
C PRO A 40 -30.78 -34.95 -23.66
N ALA A 41 -31.80 -34.94 -22.81
CA ALA A 41 -31.78 -35.05 -21.37
C ALA A 41 -31.47 -36.48 -20.86
N GLN A 42 -30.87 -36.58 -19.68
CA GLN A 42 -31.12 -37.62 -18.65
C GLN A 42 -30.55 -37.21 -17.31
N GLN A 43 -31.39 -36.92 -16.37
CA GLN A 43 -31.74 -37.59 -15.09
C GLN A 43 -30.69 -37.65 -13.99
N GLN A 44 -30.99 -36.82 -12.98
CA GLN A 44 -31.05 -37.11 -11.53
C GLN A 44 -29.92 -37.83 -10.80
N SER A 45 -29.29 -37.08 -9.87
CA SER A 45 -29.26 -37.54 -8.48
C SER A 45 -29.21 -36.37 -7.52
N ASP A 46 -30.22 -36.22 -6.69
CA ASP A 46 -30.25 -35.41 -5.49
C ASP A 46 -29.20 -35.90 -4.48
N LYS A 47 -28.34 -35.03 -4.00
CA LYS A 47 -27.88 -34.88 -2.62
C LYS A 47 -26.68 -33.95 -2.59
N ASP A 48 -26.89 -32.75 -2.17
CA ASP A 48 -26.22 -32.04 -1.09
C ASP A 48 -26.60 -30.55 -1.17
N LYS A 49 -27.69 -30.25 -0.49
CA LYS A 49 -28.07 -28.87 -0.18
C LYS A 49 -27.14 -28.39 0.91
N ALA A 50 -25.95 -27.92 0.54
CA ALA A 50 -25.19 -26.99 1.36
C ALA A 50 -25.77 -25.61 1.14
N ASN A 51 -26.33 -25.07 2.20
CA ASN A 51 -27.03 -23.80 2.31
C ASN A 51 -26.07 -22.63 2.01
N THR A 52 -25.88 -22.31 0.74
CA THR A 52 -25.25 -21.08 0.33
C THR A 52 -26.33 -20.00 0.36
N LEU A 53 -26.32 -19.21 1.43
CA LEU A 53 -27.02 -17.92 1.46
C LEU A 53 -26.35 -16.99 0.44
N THR A 54 -26.66 -17.17 -0.83
CA THR A 54 -26.48 -16.13 -1.84
C THR A 54 -27.55 -15.08 -1.55
N LEU A 55 -27.11 -14.01 -0.90
CA LEU A 55 -27.83 -12.76 -0.95
C LEU A 55 -27.80 -12.32 -2.43
N ASP A 56 -28.82 -12.73 -3.18
CA ASP A 56 -29.15 -12.16 -4.48
C ASP A 56 -29.61 -10.72 -4.26
N THR A 57 -28.66 -9.83 -4.02
CA THR A 57 -28.91 -8.42 -4.19
C THR A 57 -28.93 -8.19 -5.70
N PRO A 58 -30.08 -7.80 -6.30
CA PRO A 58 -30.13 -7.54 -7.73
C PRO A 58 -29.01 -6.56 -8.10
N ALA A 59 -28.26 -6.88 -9.16
CA ALA A 59 -27.27 -5.94 -9.67
C ALA A 59 -27.96 -4.58 -9.91
N PRO A 60 -27.37 -3.46 -9.46
CA PRO A 60 -27.97 -2.15 -9.66
C PRO A 60 -28.31 -1.95 -11.13
N PRO A 61 -29.46 -1.34 -11.46
CA PRO A 61 -29.85 -1.12 -12.85
C PRO A 61 -28.74 -0.39 -13.58
N VAL A 62 -28.46 -0.79 -14.84
CA VAL A 62 -27.44 -0.18 -15.68
C VAL A 62 -27.85 1.26 -15.95
N ASN A 63 -27.01 2.21 -15.51
CA ASN A 63 -27.18 3.64 -15.77
C ASN A 63 -26.17 4.05 -16.84
N ALA A 64 -26.63 4.24 -18.07
CA ALA A 64 -25.76 4.58 -19.21
C ALA A 64 -24.99 5.92 -19.00
N GLU A 65 -25.56 6.88 -18.29
CA GLU A 65 -24.91 8.15 -17.98
C GLU A 65 -23.79 7.93 -16.94
N GLU A 66 -24.02 7.12 -15.93
CA GLU A 66 -23.01 6.72 -14.94
C GLU A 66 -21.85 5.96 -15.61
N ASP A 67 -22.15 5.00 -16.48
CA ASP A 67 -21.17 4.22 -17.24
C ASP A 67 -20.30 5.13 -18.13
N ALA A 68 -20.92 6.11 -18.81
CA ALA A 68 -20.21 7.09 -19.63
C ALA A 68 -19.32 8.00 -18.77
N ALA A 69 -19.80 8.44 -17.62
CA ALA A 69 -19.05 9.28 -16.69
C ALA A 69 -17.84 8.50 -16.10
N PHE A 70 -18.04 7.24 -15.73
CA PHE A 70 -16.94 6.38 -15.26
C PHE A 70 -15.88 6.16 -16.37
N LYS A 71 -16.30 5.86 -17.59
CA LYS A 71 -15.38 5.73 -18.74
C LYS A 71 -14.59 7.01 -18.98
N ALA A 72 -15.25 8.17 -18.89
CA ALA A 72 -14.58 9.46 -19.03
C ALA A 72 -13.52 9.67 -17.93
N PHE A 73 -13.83 9.35 -16.68
CA PHE A 73 -12.87 9.36 -15.58
C PHE A 73 -11.71 8.39 -15.82
N ASP A 74 -12.02 7.15 -16.16
CA ASP A 74 -11.02 6.08 -16.32
C ASP A 74 -10.04 6.39 -17.46
N SER A 75 -10.52 6.99 -18.55
CA SER A 75 -9.70 7.39 -19.70
C SER A 75 -8.68 8.50 -19.41
N ILE A 76 -8.81 9.23 -18.29
CA ILE A 76 -7.82 10.24 -17.91
C ILE A 76 -6.57 9.52 -17.41
N PRO A 77 -5.38 9.77 -18.04
CA PRO A 77 -4.14 9.18 -17.57
C PRO A 77 -3.84 9.52 -16.11
N ILE A 78 -3.27 8.58 -15.36
CA ILE A 78 -2.87 8.81 -13.96
C ILE A 78 -1.82 9.92 -13.84
N THR A 79 -1.06 10.16 -14.92
CA THR A 79 -0.06 11.24 -15.03
C THR A 79 -0.69 12.63 -15.06
N ASP A 80 -1.98 12.75 -15.45
CA ASP A 80 -2.75 13.99 -15.35
C ASP A 80 -3.53 14.02 -14.02
N GLY A 81 -2.76 13.94 -12.92
CA GLY A 81 -3.30 13.73 -11.58
C GLY A 81 -4.35 14.76 -11.17
N ALA A 82 -4.08 16.04 -11.41
CA ALA A 82 -5.01 17.10 -11.02
C ALA A 82 -6.38 16.98 -11.72
N LYS A 83 -6.38 16.70 -13.02
CA LYS A 83 -7.60 16.49 -13.80
C LYS A 83 -8.33 15.21 -13.36
N LYS A 84 -7.60 14.15 -13.11
CA LYS A 84 -8.19 12.88 -12.67
C LYS A 84 -8.78 13.00 -11.26
N ILE A 85 -8.14 13.74 -10.34
CA ILE A 85 -8.71 14.06 -9.02
C ILE A 85 -10.04 14.81 -9.19
N GLN A 86 -10.03 15.91 -9.95
CA GLN A 86 -11.25 16.70 -10.17
C GLN A 86 -12.39 15.85 -10.75
N ALA A 87 -12.10 15.00 -11.74
CA ALA A 87 -13.09 14.12 -12.35
C ALA A 87 -13.61 13.07 -11.37
N GLY A 88 -12.73 12.48 -10.56
CA GLY A 88 -13.09 11.51 -9.52
C GLY A 88 -13.96 12.14 -8.43
N GLU A 89 -13.59 13.31 -7.92
CA GLU A 89 -14.39 14.05 -6.93
C GLU A 89 -15.79 14.39 -7.48
N ALA A 90 -15.87 14.86 -8.75
CA ALA A 90 -17.14 15.13 -9.41
C ALA A 90 -17.98 13.86 -9.59
N PHE A 91 -17.33 12.73 -9.94
CA PHE A 91 -18.01 11.44 -10.08
C PHE A 91 -18.64 10.98 -8.77
N VAL A 92 -17.88 10.95 -7.68
CA VAL A 92 -18.40 10.45 -6.38
C VAL A 92 -19.48 11.37 -5.80
N GLN A 93 -19.41 12.67 -6.08
CA GLN A 93 -20.45 13.62 -5.70
C GLN A 93 -21.75 13.40 -6.49
N LYS A 94 -21.65 13.17 -7.80
CA LYS A 94 -22.82 13.00 -8.68
C LYS A 94 -23.48 11.63 -8.51
N TYR A 95 -22.67 10.58 -8.24
CA TYR A 95 -23.12 9.19 -8.17
C TYR A 95 -22.75 8.51 -6.83
N PRO A 96 -23.34 8.97 -5.69
CA PRO A 96 -22.95 8.49 -4.35
C PRO A 96 -23.33 7.04 -4.05
N GLN A 97 -24.10 6.39 -4.92
CA GLN A 97 -24.51 4.98 -4.82
C GLN A 97 -23.95 4.13 -5.98
N SER A 98 -22.94 4.66 -6.70
CA SER A 98 -22.39 4.00 -7.89
C SER A 98 -21.67 2.70 -7.54
N ARG A 99 -21.84 1.69 -8.39
CA ARG A 99 -21.02 0.46 -8.40
C ARG A 99 -19.54 0.73 -8.69
N TYR A 100 -19.20 1.90 -9.24
CA TYR A 100 -17.84 2.32 -9.57
C TYR A 100 -17.15 3.10 -8.45
N LEU A 101 -17.77 3.27 -7.28
CA LEU A 101 -17.16 4.02 -6.17
C LEU A 101 -15.83 3.42 -5.72
N ALA A 102 -15.75 2.08 -5.57
CA ALA A 102 -14.51 1.44 -5.13
C ALA A 102 -13.34 1.73 -6.07
N PRO A 103 -13.38 1.46 -7.39
CA PRO A 103 -12.28 1.79 -8.29
C PRO A 103 -12.00 3.29 -8.41
N VAL A 104 -13.01 4.17 -8.30
CA VAL A 104 -12.78 5.62 -8.30
C VAL A 104 -12.01 6.04 -7.04
N TYR A 105 -12.45 5.61 -5.85
CA TYR A 105 -11.74 5.92 -4.62
C TYR A 105 -10.33 5.30 -4.57
N SER A 106 -10.12 4.07 -5.08
CA SER A 106 -8.78 3.47 -5.18
C SER A 106 -7.82 4.31 -6.03
N ASN A 107 -8.31 4.90 -7.12
CA ASN A 107 -7.52 5.86 -7.91
C ASN A 107 -7.25 7.15 -7.11
N LEU A 108 -8.26 7.70 -6.43
CA LEU A 108 -8.12 8.90 -5.63
C LEU A 108 -7.11 8.72 -4.49
N VAL A 109 -7.07 7.57 -3.82
CA VAL A 109 -6.05 7.24 -2.79
C VAL A 109 -4.64 7.45 -3.34
N LYS A 110 -4.34 6.87 -4.50
CA LYS A 110 -3.01 6.99 -5.13
C LYS A 110 -2.67 8.42 -5.53
N LEU A 111 -3.65 9.12 -6.08
CA LEU A 111 -3.50 10.50 -6.53
C LEU A 111 -3.33 11.47 -5.37
N TYR A 112 -4.09 11.33 -4.29
CA TYR A 112 -3.92 12.15 -3.09
C TYR A 112 -2.60 11.87 -2.39
N LEU A 113 -2.15 10.59 -2.36
CA LEU A 113 -0.83 10.24 -1.86
C LEU A 113 0.26 10.95 -2.67
N ALA A 114 0.18 10.90 -4.00
CA ALA A 114 1.12 11.58 -4.89
C ALA A 114 1.08 13.12 -4.73
N ALA A 115 -0.09 13.68 -4.42
CA ALA A 115 -0.26 15.10 -4.13
C ALA A 115 0.11 15.48 -2.68
N SER A 116 0.54 14.52 -1.86
CA SER A 116 0.83 14.70 -0.42
C SER A 116 -0.38 15.19 0.40
N ASP A 117 -1.60 15.00 -0.10
CA ASP A 117 -2.84 15.27 0.63
C ASP A 117 -3.24 14.06 1.48
N ILE A 118 -2.55 13.92 2.62
CA ILE A 118 -2.67 12.73 3.47
C ILE A 118 -4.08 12.59 4.04
N GLN A 119 -4.75 13.69 4.37
CA GLN A 119 -6.10 13.62 4.93
C GLN A 119 -7.11 13.08 3.90
N LYS A 120 -7.13 13.64 2.68
CA LYS A 120 -8.02 13.14 1.62
C LYS A 120 -7.68 11.71 1.22
N MET A 121 -6.38 11.34 1.23
CA MET A 121 -5.93 9.98 0.97
C MET A 121 -6.50 9.00 2.01
N GLN A 122 -6.45 9.33 3.30
CA GLN A 122 -7.02 8.50 4.37
C GLN A 122 -8.53 8.37 4.25
N ASP A 123 -9.23 9.50 4.04
CA ASP A 123 -10.70 9.51 3.90
C ASP A 123 -11.16 8.66 2.70
N ALA A 124 -10.47 8.78 1.56
CA ALA A 124 -10.74 7.97 0.38
C ALA A 124 -10.40 6.49 0.63
N GLY A 125 -9.29 6.20 1.31
CA GLY A 125 -8.87 4.84 1.66
C GLY A 125 -9.87 4.13 2.58
N GLU A 126 -10.41 4.82 3.58
CA GLU A 126 -11.47 4.26 4.43
C GLU A 126 -12.74 3.93 3.63
N LYS A 127 -13.07 4.73 2.60
CA LYS A 127 -14.18 4.40 1.67
C LYS A 127 -13.87 3.16 0.84
N VAL A 128 -12.63 3.03 0.35
CA VAL A 128 -12.23 1.80 -0.37
C VAL A 128 -12.36 0.59 0.52
N VAL A 129 -11.81 0.63 1.74
CA VAL A 129 -11.87 -0.53 2.67
C VAL A 129 -13.32 -0.92 3.02
N ALA A 130 -14.22 0.07 3.11
CA ALA A 130 -15.64 -0.21 3.35
C ALA A 130 -16.33 -0.87 2.14
N LEU A 131 -15.95 -0.52 0.91
CA LEU A 131 -16.57 -1.01 -0.33
C LEU A 131 -15.87 -2.25 -0.90
N ALA A 132 -14.57 -2.35 -0.72
CA ALA A 132 -13.69 -3.40 -1.24
C ALA A 132 -12.63 -3.75 -0.19
N PRO A 133 -12.98 -4.53 0.85
CA PRO A 133 -12.10 -4.80 2.00
C PRO A 133 -10.82 -5.56 1.64
N ASN A 134 -10.76 -6.14 0.44
CA ASN A 134 -9.59 -6.88 -0.06
C ASN A 134 -8.77 -6.09 -1.09
N ASP A 135 -8.95 -4.77 -1.22
CA ASP A 135 -8.09 -3.93 -2.05
C ASP A 135 -6.71 -3.80 -1.38
N VAL A 136 -5.81 -4.72 -1.71
CA VAL A 136 -4.50 -4.85 -1.06
C VAL A 136 -3.61 -3.64 -1.22
N GLN A 137 -3.73 -2.91 -2.34
CA GLN A 137 -2.94 -1.70 -2.55
C GLN A 137 -3.37 -0.59 -1.58
N THR A 138 -4.67 -0.37 -1.44
CA THR A 138 -5.18 0.59 -0.46
C THR A 138 -4.86 0.16 0.97
N LEU A 139 -4.99 -1.13 1.29
CA LEU A 139 -4.60 -1.66 2.60
C LEU A 139 -3.13 -1.38 2.90
N ALA A 140 -2.21 -1.65 1.96
CA ALA A 140 -0.78 -1.39 2.14
C ALA A 140 -0.47 0.11 2.27
N ILE A 141 -1.10 0.96 1.45
CA ILE A 141 -0.95 2.42 1.53
C ILE A 141 -1.40 2.94 2.91
N LEU A 142 -2.58 2.56 3.37
CA LEU A 142 -3.08 2.97 4.69
C LEU A 142 -2.20 2.41 5.81
N GLY A 143 -1.82 1.13 5.71
CA GLY A 143 -0.95 0.47 6.67
C GLY A 143 0.38 1.20 6.86
N GLN A 144 0.97 1.70 5.78
CA GLN A 144 2.24 2.43 5.83
C GLN A 144 2.07 3.91 6.22
N THR A 145 1.05 4.59 5.70
CA THR A 145 0.93 6.04 5.87
C THR A 145 0.40 6.45 7.24
N LEU A 146 -0.53 5.67 7.83
CA LEU A 146 -1.06 5.96 9.17
C LEU A 146 0.06 6.02 10.24
N PRO A 147 0.97 5.03 10.38
CA PRO A 147 2.02 5.10 11.39
C PRO A 147 3.13 6.11 11.04
N ARG A 148 3.27 6.52 9.78
CA ARG A 148 4.19 7.61 9.39
C ARG A 148 3.67 8.96 9.85
N ALA A 149 2.39 9.23 9.71
CA ALA A 149 1.75 10.46 10.15
C ALA A 149 1.48 10.49 11.67
N TRP A 150 1.63 9.36 12.35
CA TRP A 150 1.27 9.20 13.75
C TRP A 150 2.18 9.99 14.71
N ASN A 151 1.55 10.57 15.73
CA ASN A 151 2.23 11.05 16.94
C ASN A 151 1.40 10.75 18.18
N SER A 152 2.04 10.64 19.35
CA SER A 152 1.39 10.25 20.60
C SER A 152 0.36 11.26 21.14
N GLY A 153 0.39 12.49 20.65
CA GLY A 153 -0.56 13.56 21.04
C GLY A 153 -1.81 13.61 20.17
N MET A 154 -1.93 12.75 19.14
CA MET A 154 -3.12 12.74 18.30
C MET A 154 -4.33 12.17 19.04
N PRO A 155 -5.54 12.73 18.83
CA PRO A 155 -6.76 12.05 19.22
C PRO A 155 -6.78 10.63 18.63
N ASN A 156 -7.14 9.63 19.45
CA ASN A 156 -7.23 8.23 19.02
C ASN A 156 -5.89 7.61 18.51
N ALA A 157 -4.73 8.10 18.99
CA ALA A 157 -3.40 7.63 18.57
C ALA A 157 -3.26 6.09 18.62
N ALA A 158 -3.76 5.45 19.70
CA ALA A 158 -3.73 3.98 19.81
C ALA A 158 -4.58 3.30 18.72
N GLN A 159 -5.79 3.80 18.48
CA GLN A 159 -6.69 3.25 17.44
C GLN A 159 -6.12 3.42 16.03
N GLN A 160 -5.39 4.50 15.76
CA GLN A 160 -4.71 4.69 14.48
C GLN A 160 -3.64 3.60 14.25
N LEU A 161 -2.86 3.26 15.27
CA LEU A 161 -1.89 2.17 15.16
C LEU A 161 -2.57 0.79 15.04
N GLU A 162 -3.70 0.57 15.70
CA GLU A 162 -4.47 -0.67 15.54
C GLU A 162 -5.03 -0.82 14.12
N LYS A 163 -5.59 0.26 13.56
CA LYS A 163 -6.02 0.28 12.15
C LYS A 163 -4.86 -0.02 11.21
N ALA A 164 -3.72 0.65 11.40
CA ALA A 164 -2.53 0.45 10.58
C ALA A 164 -2.02 -0.99 10.65
N GLU A 165 -1.97 -1.59 11.86
CA GLU A 165 -1.58 -2.99 12.03
C GLU A 165 -2.52 -3.92 11.27
N LYS A 166 -3.83 -3.75 11.43
CA LYS A 166 -4.83 -4.55 10.73
C LYS A 166 -4.66 -4.47 9.21
N PHE A 167 -4.52 -3.25 8.69
CA PHE A 167 -4.38 -3.03 7.24
C PHE A 167 -3.09 -3.65 6.70
N SER A 168 -1.96 -3.46 7.39
CA SER A 168 -0.68 -4.05 7.00
C SER A 168 -0.74 -5.57 6.99
N LYS A 169 -1.26 -6.19 8.06
CA LYS A 169 -1.41 -7.66 8.15
C LYS A 169 -2.32 -8.19 7.05
N SER A 170 -3.47 -7.56 6.82
CA SER A 170 -4.37 -7.97 5.73
C SER A 170 -3.70 -7.84 4.36
N ALA A 171 -2.92 -6.79 4.11
CA ALA A 171 -2.20 -6.63 2.85
C ALA A 171 -1.14 -7.73 2.67
N ILE A 172 -0.38 -8.08 3.73
CA ILE A 172 0.62 -9.16 3.69
C ILE A 172 -0.04 -10.50 3.39
N GLU A 173 -1.14 -10.81 4.08
CA GLU A 173 -1.86 -12.07 3.93
C GLU A 173 -2.51 -12.22 2.53
N LEU A 174 -3.16 -11.16 2.05
CA LEU A 174 -3.94 -11.22 0.81
C LEU A 174 -3.08 -11.08 -0.44
N THR A 175 -1.97 -10.34 -0.42
CA THR A 175 -1.16 -10.08 -1.61
C THR A 175 -0.69 -11.35 -2.34
N PRO A 176 -0.24 -12.44 -1.66
CA PRO A 176 0.12 -13.68 -2.35
C PRO A 176 -1.05 -14.33 -3.10
N THR A 177 -2.27 -14.14 -2.65
CA THR A 177 -3.48 -14.82 -3.16
C THR A 177 -4.11 -14.13 -4.37
N ILE A 178 -3.69 -12.91 -4.71
CA ILE A 178 -4.27 -12.14 -5.82
C ILE A 178 -3.99 -12.85 -7.15
N PRO A 179 -5.02 -13.08 -7.98
CA PRO A 179 -4.83 -13.59 -9.31
C PRO A 179 -4.16 -12.53 -10.19
N LYS A 180 -3.29 -12.98 -11.11
CA LYS A 180 -2.66 -12.08 -12.07
C LYS A 180 -3.70 -11.59 -13.08
N PRO A 181 -3.85 -10.28 -13.28
CA PRO A 181 -4.68 -9.74 -14.35
C PRO A 181 -4.14 -10.13 -15.73
N ASP A 182 -5.03 -10.49 -16.68
CA ASP A 182 -4.64 -10.90 -18.04
C ASP A 182 -3.83 -9.82 -18.78
N ALA A 183 -4.09 -8.55 -18.49
CA ALA A 183 -3.38 -7.41 -19.10
C ALA A 183 -1.96 -7.21 -18.58
N MET A 184 -1.53 -7.93 -17.53
CA MET A 184 -0.21 -7.79 -16.93
C MET A 184 0.72 -8.92 -17.34
N THR A 185 1.99 -8.59 -17.63
CA THR A 185 3.06 -9.60 -17.71
C THR A 185 3.42 -10.13 -16.33
N ASP A 186 4.05 -11.31 -16.26
CA ASP A 186 4.50 -11.89 -14.98
C ASP A 186 5.47 -10.95 -14.24
N ALA A 187 6.36 -10.29 -14.97
CA ALA A 187 7.30 -9.32 -14.39
C ALA A 187 6.59 -8.11 -13.78
N GLN A 188 5.61 -7.53 -14.48
CA GLN A 188 4.82 -6.40 -13.98
C GLN A 188 4.00 -6.80 -12.74
N PHE A 189 3.42 -7.99 -12.77
CA PHE A 189 2.64 -8.50 -11.65
C PHE A 189 3.51 -8.77 -10.41
N SER A 190 4.68 -9.41 -10.60
CA SER A 190 5.65 -9.63 -9.52
C SER A 190 6.13 -8.31 -8.93
N LEU A 191 6.44 -7.32 -9.78
CA LEU A 191 6.83 -5.97 -9.35
C LEU A 191 5.74 -5.34 -8.46
N ALA A 192 4.49 -5.34 -8.92
CA ALA A 192 3.36 -4.78 -8.18
C ALA A 192 3.12 -5.49 -6.83
N LYS A 193 3.22 -6.82 -6.81
CA LYS A 193 3.13 -7.61 -5.56
C LYS A 193 4.23 -7.25 -4.58
N ASN A 194 5.47 -7.21 -5.05
CA ASN A 194 6.62 -6.90 -4.21
C ASN A 194 6.55 -5.47 -3.65
N GLN A 195 6.12 -4.49 -4.46
CA GLN A 195 5.86 -3.13 -3.98
C GLN A 195 4.80 -3.09 -2.88
N THR A 196 3.70 -3.84 -3.06
CA THR A 196 2.62 -3.92 -2.08
C THR A 196 3.11 -4.56 -0.77
N LEU A 197 3.87 -5.65 -0.86
CA LEU A 197 4.46 -6.33 0.30
C LEU A 197 5.47 -5.43 1.02
N ALA A 198 6.36 -4.75 0.28
CA ALA A 198 7.32 -3.82 0.86
C ALA A 198 6.64 -2.71 1.67
N MET A 199 5.57 -2.10 1.11
CA MET A 199 4.78 -1.10 1.84
C MET A 199 4.10 -1.69 3.08
N ALA A 200 3.51 -2.88 2.96
CA ALA A 200 2.78 -3.50 4.05
C ALA A 200 3.71 -3.89 5.22
N HIS A 201 4.87 -4.50 4.93
CA HIS A 201 5.90 -4.80 5.93
C HIS A 201 6.48 -3.54 6.55
N SER A 202 6.78 -2.49 5.75
CA SER A 202 7.20 -1.18 6.27
C SER A 202 6.17 -0.60 7.25
N GLY A 203 4.89 -0.68 6.91
CA GLY A 203 3.79 -0.21 7.76
C GLY A 203 3.73 -0.97 9.09
N LEU A 204 3.79 -2.29 9.04
CA LEU A 204 3.75 -3.15 10.24
C LEU A 204 4.97 -2.91 11.14
N GLY A 205 6.17 -2.82 10.55
CA GLY A 205 7.40 -2.47 11.25
C GLY A 205 7.30 -1.11 11.94
N LEU A 206 6.72 -0.10 11.27
CA LEU A 206 6.47 1.21 11.87
C LEU A 206 5.49 1.15 13.06
N VAL A 207 4.44 0.35 12.96
CA VAL A 207 3.48 0.16 14.08
C VAL A 207 4.20 -0.43 15.29
N TYR A 208 4.98 -1.48 15.10
CA TYR A 208 5.75 -2.10 16.19
C TYR A 208 6.79 -1.14 16.77
N PHE A 209 7.51 -0.42 15.91
CA PHE A 209 8.46 0.60 16.33
C PHE A 209 7.79 1.71 17.17
N ARG A 210 6.64 2.23 16.74
CA ARG A 210 5.87 3.26 17.47
C ARG A 210 5.37 2.79 18.84
N ARG A 211 5.16 1.48 19.00
CA ARG A 211 4.79 0.84 20.27
C ARG A 211 6.00 0.47 21.13
N GLY A 212 7.23 0.72 20.68
CA GLY A 212 8.46 0.33 21.38
C GLY A 212 8.79 -1.16 21.31
N LYS A 213 8.12 -1.91 20.43
CA LYS A 213 8.35 -3.34 20.20
C LYS A 213 9.42 -3.51 19.13
N TYR A 214 10.67 -3.20 19.50
CA TYR A 214 11.76 -3.12 18.51
C TYR A 214 12.11 -4.51 17.96
N ASP A 215 12.09 -5.57 18.78
CA ASP A 215 12.34 -6.93 18.33
C ASP A 215 11.29 -7.40 17.29
N ASP A 216 10.03 -6.99 17.43
CA ASP A 216 8.97 -7.29 16.47
C ASP A 216 9.10 -6.41 15.19
N ALA A 217 9.67 -5.21 15.30
CA ALA A 217 9.82 -4.29 14.18
C ALA A 217 10.95 -4.68 13.23
N ILE A 218 12.05 -5.23 13.74
CA ILE A 218 13.25 -5.58 12.97
C ILE A 218 12.91 -6.53 11.80
N PRO A 219 12.31 -7.71 12.00
CA PRO A 219 12.03 -8.63 10.89
C PRO A 219 11.09 -8.03 9.84
N GLU A 220 10.18 -7.15 10.22
CA GLU A 220 9.28 -6.49 9.28
C GLU A 220 10.04 -5.50 8.38
N PHE A 221 10.95 -4.71 8.93
CA PHE A 221 11.79 -3.81 8.11
C PHE A 221 12.80 -4.58 7.25
N GLU A 222 13.36 -5.68 7.75
CA GLU A 222 14.24 -6.54 6.96
C GLU A 222 13.50 -7.11 5.76
N GLU A 223 12.29 -7.67 5.95
CA GLU A 223 11.49 -8.18 4.84
C GLU A 223 11.04 -7.07 3.90
N SER A 224 10.61 -5.92 4.42
CA SER A 224 10.28 -4.74 3.59
C SER A 224 11.43 -4.36 2.64
N THR A 225 12.65 -4.24 3.17
CA THR A 225 13.81 -3.83 2.36
C THR A 225 14.33 -4.93 1.43
N LYS A 226 14.05 -6.19 1.73
CA LYS A 226 14.43 -7.34 0.90
C LYS A 226 13.52 -7.51 -0.31
N VAL A 227 12.20 -7.30 -0.14
CA VAL A 227 11.23 -7.46 -1.22
C VAL A 227 11.02 -6.19 -2.02
N ASP A 228 11.50 -5.04 -1.53
CA ASP A 228 11.36 -3.76 -2.24
C ASP A 228 12.02 -3.83 -3.62
N PRO A 229 11.25 -3.71 -4.70
CA PRO A 229 11.80 -3.81 -6.05
C PRO A 229 12.50 -2.53 -6.51
N ASN A 230 12.44 -1.47 -5.69
CA ASN A 230 13.10 -0.21 -6.00
C ASN A 230 14.61 -0.34 -5.72
N PRO A 231 15.47 -0.12 -6.73
CA PRO A 231 16.92 -0.15 -6.53
C PRO A 231 17.41 0.92 -5.51
N GLU A 232 16.64 1.99 -5.36
CA GLU A 232 16.86 3.01 -4.33
C GLU A 232 15.80 2.85 -3.23
N ALA A 233 15.74 1.69 -2.58
CA ALA A 233 14.78 1.42 -1.51
C ALA A 233 14.60 2.61 -0.55
N ASP A 234 13.41 2.74 0.05
CA ASP A 234 13.08 3.88 0.92
C ASP A 234 14.11 4.03 2.07
N PRO A 235 14.94 5.08 2.10
CA PRO A 235 15.97 5.25 3.11
C PRO A 235 15.40 5.33 4.54
N VAL A 236 14.12 5.68 4.68
CA VAL A 236 13.42 5.71 5.98
C VAL A 236 13.35 4.31 6.58
N ASN A 237 13.11 3.27 5.79
CA ASN A 237 13.05 1.89 6.30
C ASN A 237 14.39 1.45 6.88
N PHE A 238 15.51 1.71 6.19
CA PHE A 238 16.84 1.43 6.71
C PHE A 238 17.18 2.26 7.95
N TYR A 239 16.78 3.53 7.98
CA TYR A 239 16.99 4.41 9.11
C TYR A 239 16.26 3.92 10.37
N ILE A 240 14.98 3.56 10.24
CA ILE A 240 14.18 3.08 11.38
C ILE A 240 14.65 1.68 11.82
N LEU A 241 15.00 0.80 10.87
CA LEU A 241 15.62 -0.50 11.16
C LEU A 241 16.88 -0.31 12.02
N ALA A 242 17.77 0.58 11.60
CA ALA A 242 19.01 0.84 12.35
C ALA A 242 18.74 1.33 13.78
N ILE A 243 17.74 2.19 13.97
CA ILE A 243 17.34 2.63 15.32
C ILE A 243 16.77 1.46 16.13
N ALA A 244 15.96 0.58 15.52
CA ALA A 244 15.40 -0.58 16.20
C ALA A 244 16.52 -1.54 16.65
N GLU A 245 17.51 -1.81 15.79
CA GLU A 245 18.68 -2.61 16.10
C GLU A 245 19.55 -1.98 17.23
N GLU A 246 19.71 -0.66 17.21
CA GLU A 246 20.41 0.04 18.29
C GLU A 246 19.65 -0.07 19.62
N LYS A 247 18.32 0.03 19.61
CA LYS A 247 17.47 -0.11 20.80
C LYS A 247 17.52 -1.51 21.41
N THR A 248 17.79 -2.53 20.60
CA THR A 248 17.96 -3.93 21.03
C THR A 248 19.43 -4.29 21.25
N SER A 249 20.34 -3.30 21.19
CA SER A 249 21.79 -3.47 21.38
C SER A 249 22.49 -4.34 20.31
N HIS A 250 21.91 -4.45 19.13
CA HIS A 250 22.49 -5.12 17.98
C HIS A 250 23.32 -4.10 17.16
N PHE A 251 24.38 -3.55 17.76
CA PHE A 251 25.10 -2.41 17.20
C PHE A 251 25.74 -2.66 15.83
N ASP A 252 26.23 -3.88 15.56
CA ASP A 252 26.79 -4.20 14.24
C ASP A 252 25.71 -4.19 13.15
N ALA A 253 24.52 -4.70 13.44
CA ALA A 253 23.37 -4.66 12.55
C ALA A 253 22.87 -3.20 12.35
N ALA A 254 22.85 -2.41 13.42
CA ALA A 254 22.54 -0.98 13.35
C ALA A 254 23.52 -0.23 12.42
N VAL A 255 24.84 -0.46 12.55
CA VAL A 255 25.85 0.12 11.65
C VAL A 255 25.60 -0.29 10.20
N ALA A 256 25.27 -1.56 9.95
CA ALA A 256 25.00 -2.04 8.60
C ALA A 256 23.76 -1.38 7.99
N ALA A 257 22.67 -1.26 8.75
CA ALA A 257 21.43 -0.62 8.30
C ALA A 257 21.62 0.90 8.09
N PHE A 258 22.28 1.61 9.01
CA PHE A 258 22.63 3.02 8.81
C PHE A 258 23.52 3.23 7.58
N SER A 259 24.47 2.34 7.32
CA SER A 259 25.35 2.42 6.14
C SER A 259 24.56 2.27 4.84
N LYS A 260 23.58 1.35 4.78
CA LYS A 260 22.65 1.23 3.63
C LYS A 260 21.84 2.52 3.44
N CYS A 261 21.28 3.07 4.51
CA CYS A 261 20.59 4.36 4.46
C CYS A 261 21.52 5.48 3.94
N ALA A 262 22.76 5.56 4.43
CA ALA A 262 23.74 6.57 4.04
C ALA A 262 24.21 6.45 2.58
N ALA A 263 24.05 5.28 1.97
CA ALA A 263 24.37 5.06 0.55
C ALA A 263 23.32 5.64 -0.39
N ILE A 264 22.07 5.87 0.10
CA ILE A 264 20.99 6.43 -0.70
C ILE A 264 21.07 7.96 -0.67
N PRO A 265 21.22 8.64 -1.82
CA PRO A 265 21.27 10.10 -1.87
C PRO A 265 19.96 10.71 -1.36
N GLY A 266 20.06 11.75 -0.51
CA GLY A 266 18.88 12.46 0.00
C GLY A 266 19.09 13.10 1.36
N GLY A 267 18.03 13.68 1.90
CA GLY A 267 18.06 14.43 3.17
C GLY A 267 18.44 13.62 4.40
N LEU A 268 18.24 12.30 4.38
CA LEU A 268 18.62 11.41 5.49
C LEU A 268 20.10 10.97 5.45
N GLN A 269 20.80 11.13 4.33
CA GLN A 269 22.17 10.65 4.17
C GLN A 269 23.13 11.13 5.28
N PRO A 270 23.17 12.44 5.64
CA PRO A 270 24.04 12.91 6.73
C PRO A 270 23.67 12.30 8.09
N THR A 271 22.35 12.21 8.36
CA THR A 271 21.83 11.63 9.61
C THR A 271 22.22 10.16 9.73
N CYS A 272 22.10 9.40 8.63
CA CYS A 272 22.48 7.99 8.62
C CYS A 272 23.99 7.79 8.77
N LYS A 273 24.84 8.63 8.18
CA LYS A 273 26.30 8.60 8.41
C LYS A 273 26.63 8.79 9.88
N ASN A 274 26.06 9.81 10.50
CA ASN A 274 26.27 10.08 11.92
C ASN A 274 25.77 8.93 12.80
N GLY A 275 24.59 8.35 12.48
CA GLY A 275 24.05 7.20 13.19
C GLY A 275 24.97 5.98 13.12
N ALA A 276 25.55 5.70 11.96
CA ALA A 276 26.52 4.60 11.82
C ALA A 276 27.75 4.78 12.71
N ASP A 277 28.28 6.02 12.78
CA ASP A 277 29.45 6.35 13.64
C ASP A 277 29.10 6.24 15.13
N GLU A 278 27.89 6.66 15.53
CA GLU A 278 27.40 6.55 16.91
C GLU A 278 27.19 5.09 17.32
N ALA A 279 26.50 4.31 16.50
CA ALA A 279 26.26 2.88 16.75
C ALA A 279 27.59 2.10 16.89
N LYS A 280 28.59 2.42 16.05
CA LYS A 280 29.93 1.84 16.16
C LYS A 280 30.61 2.13 17.50
N LYS A 281 30.49 3.38 18.00
CA LYS A 281 31.05 3.78 19.30
C LYS A 281 30.33 3.03 20.45
N LEU A 282 29.01 2.92 20.38
CA LEU A 282 28.22 2.21 21.38
C LEU A 282 28.61 0.72 21.45
N GLY A 283 28.75 0.06 20.29
CA GLY A 283 29.22 -1.33 20.23
C GLY A 283 30.62 -1.53 20.84
N ALA A 284 31.57 -0.64 20.52
CA ALA A 284 32.90 -0.68 21.11
C ALA A 284 32.88 -0.48 22.64
N THR A 285 31.99 0.40 23.14
CA THR A 285 31.85 0.64 24.59
C THR A 285 31.24 -0.56 25.30
N GLN A 286 30.24 -1.22 24.68
CA GLN A 286 29.63 -2.42 25.25
C GLN A 286 30.63 -3.58 25.36
N LEU A 287 31.48 -3.78 24.35
CA LEU A 287 32.51 -4.81 24.34
C LEU A 287 33.61 -4.58 25.39
N SER A 288 33.85 -3.34 25.76
CA SER A 288 34.87 -2.96 26.74
C SER A 288 34.35 -2.86 28.18
N ALA A 289 33.03 -3.03 28.41
CA ALA A 289 32.47 -3.03 29.75
C ALA A 289 32.91 -4.32 30.52
N PRO A 290 33.38 -4.20 31.78
CA PRO A 290 33.70 -5.38 32.57
C PRO A 290 32.43 -6.20 32.80
N LYS A 291 32.55 -7.53 32.59
CA LYS A 291 31.46 -8.50 32.82
C LYS A 291 31.26 -8.72 34.30
#